data_4212c471ff7456097c2219664383888e
#
_entry.id   4212c471ff7456097c2219664383888e
#
_cell.length_a   1.000
_cell.length_b   1.000
_cell.length_c   1.000
_cell.angle_alpha   90.00
_cell.angle_beta   90.00
_cell.angle_gamma   90.00
#
_symmetry.space_group_name_H-M   'P 1'
#
loop_
_entity.id
_entity.type
_entity.pdbx_description
1 polymer ?
#
loop_
_entity_poly.entity_id
_entity_poly.type
_entity_poly.pdbx_seq_one_letter_code
_entity_poly.pdbx_strand_id
1 'polypeptide(L)'
;MTRTDIITELETDHRVIEALFTWIHRTPIEDTGRERLLQEAAGELARHAAAQERYLYPAVRSCLPGGDGFVEKENAGQERLTAMLRGLESCTVLEPGFDGRVRALEREVTQHIRHEEHDLFPTLRQGCPPETLQRLGAQVREDRARDRAVAGGSAATVRSVLAGGGAV
;
A
#
# COMPACT_ATOMS: atom_id res chain seq x y z
N MET A 1 2.01 -13.20 23.83
CA MET A 1 1.52 -12.57 22.57
C MET A 1 2.72 -12.07 21.79
N THR A 2 3.01 -12.67 20.68
CA THR A 2 4.09 -12.22 19.77
C THR A 2 3.67 -10.85 19.23
N ARG A 3 4.44 -9.80 19.56
CA ARG A 3 4.18 -8.47 19.00
C ARG A 3 4.47 -8.52 17.52
N THR A 4 3.49 -8.14 16.70
CA THR A 4 3.59 -8.10 15.24
C THR A 4 4.68 -7.08 14.84
N ASP A 5 5.65 -7.50 14.07
CA ASP A 5 6.74 -6.66 13.58
C ASP A 5 6.35 -5.91 12.29
N ILE A 6 7.19 -4.96 11.84
CA ILE A 6 6.93 -4.17 10.63
C ILE A 6 6.81 -5.04 9.37
N ILE A 7 7.58 -6.12 9.29
CA ILE A 7 7.56 -7.02 8.13
C ILE A 7 6.18 -7.69 8.04
N THR A 8 5.66 -8.20 9.16
CA THR A 8 4.32 -8.80 9.21
C THR A 8 3.21 -7.79 8.85
N GLU A 9 3.36 -6.51 9.25
CA GLU A 9 2.43 -5.45 8.84
C GLU A 9 2.45 -5.24 7.32
N LEU A 10 3.63 -5.19 6.71
CA LEU A 10 3.79 -5.01 5.27
C LEU A 10 3.33 -6.24 4.48
N GLU A 11 3.62 -7.45 4.96
CA GLU A 11 3.08 -8.70 4.38
C GLU A 11 1.55 -8.73 4.42
N THR A 12 0.94 -8.15 5.45
CA THR A 12 -0.52 -8.00 5.53
C THR A 12 -1.05 -7.05 4.45
N ASP A 13 -0.36 -5.93 4.20
CA ASP A 13 -0.71 -5.03 3.09
C ASP A 13 -0.64 -5.74 1.74
N HIS A 14 0.39 -6.57 1.51
CA HIS A 14 0.51 -7.36 0.29
C HIS A 14 -0.72 -8.23 0.05
N ARG A 15 -1.22 -8.92 1.09
CA ARG A 15 -2.43 -9.77 0.97
C ARG A 15 -3.67 -8.94 0.63
N VAL A 16 -3.79 -7.72 1.18
CA VAL A 16 -4.90 -6.80 0.85
C VAL A 16 -4.80 -6.36 -0.61
N ILE A 17 -3.61 -5.95 -1.06
CA ILE A 17 -3.37 -5.52 -2.43
C ILE A 17 -3.67 -6.64 -3.43
N GLU A 18 -3.18 -7.87 -3.19
CA GLU A 18 -3.46 -9.05 -4.03
C GLU A 18 -4.96 -9.37 -4.09
N ALA A 19 -5.67 -9.26 -2.97
CA ALA A 19 -7.11 -9.46 -2.91
C ALA A 19 -7.86 -8.41 -3.74
N LEU A 20 -7.44 -7.14 -3.71
CA LEU A 20 -8.03 -6.08 -4.52
C LEU A 20 -7.87 -6.35 -6.01
N PHE A 21 -6.69 -6.78 -6.50
CA PHE A 21 -6.51 -7.17 -7.90
C PHE A 21 -7.39 -8.36 -8.29
N THR A 22 -7.55 -9.34 -7.40
CA THR A 22 -8.46 -10.47 -7.60
C THR A 22 -9.90 -9.99 -7.81
N TRP A 23 -10.38 -9.05 -6.99
CA TRP A 23 -11.70 -8.47 -7.13
C TRP A 23 -11.86 -7.61 -8.38
N ILE A 24 -10.84 -6.82 -8.75
CA ILE A 24 -10.82 -6.02 -9.98
C ILE A 24 -11.06 -6.92 -11.20
N HIS A 25 -10.39 -8.08 -11.28
CA HIS A 25 -10.56 -9.02 -12.40
C HIS A 25 -11.92 -9.73 -12.41
N ARG A 26 -12.55 -9.90 -11.26
CA ARG A 26 -13.88 -10.51 -11.15
C ARG A 26 -15.03 -9.53 -11.40
N THR A 27 -14.75 -8.24 -11.31
CA THR A 27 -15.76 -7.18 -11.50
C THR A 27 -15.89 -6.86 -13.00
N PRO A 28 -17.10 -6.88 -13.57
CA PRO A 28 -17.32 -6.53 -14.98
C PRO A 28 -16.80 -5.12 -15.32
N ILE A 29 -16.40 -4.92 -16.59
CA ILE A 29 -15.84 -3.65 -17.07
C ILE A 29 -16.84 -2.50 -16.94
N GLU A 30 -18.12 -2.79 -17.14
CA GLU A 30 -19.20 -1.81 -17.10
C GLU A 30 -19.62 -1.46 -15.65
N ASP A 31 -19.12 -2.19 -14.66
CA ASP A 31 -19.44 -1.95 -13.26
C ASP A 31 -18.58 -0.83 -12.67
N THR A 32 -19.22 0.25 -12.22
CA THR A 32 -18.54 1.39 -11.56
C THR A 32 -17.77 1.00 -10.29
N GLY A 33 -18.09 -0.15 -9.69
CA GLY A 33 -17.34 -0.74 -8.58
C GLY A 33 -15.90 -1.07 -8.93
N ARG A 34 -15.61 -1.37 -10.21
CA ARG A 34 -14.25 -1.67 -10.67
C ARG A 34 -13.31 -0.47 -10.55
N GLU A 35 -13.77 0.72 -10.93
CA GLU A 35 -12.98 1.96 -10.76
C GLU A 35 -12.70 2.23 -9.29
N ARG A 36 -13.69 2.03 -8.41
CA ARG A 36 -13.52 2.16 -6.96
C ARG A 36 -12.47 1.19 -6.42
N LEU A 37 -12.49 -0.07 -6.85
CA LEU A 37 -11.48 -1.07 -6.45
C LEU A 37 -10.07 -0.68 -6.91
N LEU A 38 -9.92 -0.09 -8.10
CA LEU A 38 -8.63 0.44 -8.57
C LEU A 38 -8.15 1.61 -7.71
N GLN A 39 -9.04 2.53 -7.32
CA GLN A 39 -8.73 3.63 -6.42
C GLN A 39 -8.32 3.11 -5.03
N GLU A 40 -9.01 2.08 -4.53
CA GLU A 40 -8.64 1.42 -3.27
C GLU A 40 -7.26 0.77 -3.36
N ALA A 41 -6.96 0.06 -4.45
CA ALA A 41 -5.64 -0.56 -4.68
C ALA A 41 -4.53 0.50 -4.75
N ALA A 42 -4.76 1.60 -5.45
CA ALA A 42 -3.82 2.73 -5.51
C ALA A 42 -3.58 3.35 -4.12
N GLY A 43 -4.64 3.50 -3.33
CA GLY A 43 -4.56 3.99 -1.95
C GLY A 43 -3.78 3.05 -1.03
N GLU A 44 -3.97 1.72 -1.15
CA GLU A 44 -3.20 0.73 -0.37
C GLU A 44 -1.72 0.75 -0.77
N LEU A 45 -1.41 0.78 -2.07
CA LEU A 45 -0.04 0.89 -2.56
C LEU A 45 0.66 2.16 -2.04
N ALA A 46 -0.04 3.31 -2.03
CA ALA A 46 0.50 4.56 -1.50
C ALA A 46 0.77 4.49 0.02
N ARG A 47 -0.15 3.90 0.81
CA ARG A 47 0.03 3.71 2.25
C ARG A 47 1.18 2.77 2.57
N HIS A 48 1.30 1.68 1.83
CA HIS A 48 2.39 0.71 1.92
C HIS A 48 3.74 1.41 1.65
N ALA A 49 3.87 2.14 0.54
CA ALA A 49 5.07 2.89 0.19
C ALA A 49 5.46 3.91 1.28
N ALA A 50 4.50 4.67 1.79
CA ALA A 50 4.75 5.65 2.85
C ALA A 50 5.28 4.99 4.14
N ALA A 51 4.76 3.82 4.51
CA ALA A 51 5.27 3.06 5.66
C ALA A 51 6.70 2.57 5.44
N GLN A 52 7.03 2.14 4.23
CA GLN A 52 8.38 1.72 3.86
C GLN A 52 9.37 2.89 3.91
N GLU A 53 9.05 4.00 3.27
CA GLU A 53 9.90 5.20 3.26
C GLU A 53 10.15 5.72 4.67
N ARG A 54 9.12 5.75 5.49
CA ARG A 54 9.20 6.32 6.84
C ARG A 54 9.90 5.43 7.85
N TYR A 55 9.71 4.12 7.78
CA TYR A 55 10.11 3.18 8.82
C TYR A 55 11.04 2.07 8.35
N LEU A 56 10.75 1.43 7.21
CA LEU A 56 11.50 0.27 6.73
C LEU A 56 12.85 0.67 6.18
N TYR A 57 12.91 1.63 5.26
CA TYR A 57 14.15 2.00 4.58
C TYR A 57 15.23 2.56 5.52
N PRO A 58 14.91 3.40 6.53
CA PRO A 58 15.90 3.76 7.55
C PRO A 58 16.47 2.55 8.32
N ALA A 59 15.61 1.56 8.63
CA ALA A 59 16.06 0.34 9.30
C ALA A 59 16.94 -0.52 8.36
N VAL A 60 16.57 -0.65 7.09
CA VAL A 60 17.39 -1.35 6.07
C VAL A 60 18.79 -0.75 5.98
N ARG A 61 18.89 0.58 5.89
CA ARG A 61 20.17 1.28 5.85
C ARG A 61 21.01 1.10 7.11
N SER A 62 20.38 1.08 8.27
CA SER A 62 21.09 0.97 9.55
C SER A 62 21.46 -0.46 9.94
N CYS A 63 20.68 -1.45 9.54
CA CYS A 63 20.85 -2.84 9.96
C CYS A 63 21.60 -3.70 8.94
N LEU A 64 21.57 -3.35 7.65
CA LEU A 64 22.11 -4.21 6.61
C LEU A 64 23.38 -3.64 5.96
N PRO A 65 24.43 -4.46 5.80
CA PRO A 65 25.53 -4.12 4.90
C PRO A 65 24.98 -3.94 3.48
N GLY A 66 25.30 -2.82 2.83
CA GLY A 66 24.76 -2.50 1.51
C GLY A 66 23.28 -2.10 1.50
N GLY A 67 22.73 -1.67 2.63
CA GLY A 67 21.34 -1.25 2.79
C GLY A 67 20.90 -0.16 1.82
N ASP A 68 21.80 0.75 1.45
CA ASP A 68 21.53 1.77 0.42
C ASP A 68 21.16 1.15 -0.93
N GLY A 69 21.90 0.11 -1.37
CA GLY A 69 21.61 -0.58 -2.63
C GLY A 69 20.24 -1.28 -2.62
N PHE A 70 19.82 -1.85 -1.47
CA PHE A 70 18.47 -2.38 -1.32
C PHE A 70 17.44 -1.27 -1.49
N VAL A 71 17.59 -0.14 -0.79
CA VAL A 71 16.65 0.98 -0.83
C VAL A 71 16.59 1.62 -2.23
N GLU A 72 17.71 1.76 -2.93
CA GLU A 72 17.72 2.26 -4.31
C GLU A 72 16.91 1.36 -5.26
N LYS A 73 17.04 0.04 -5.11
CA LYS A 73 16.27 -0.92 -5.90
C LYS A 73 14.77 -0.85 -5.61
N GLU A 74 14.39 -0.73 -4.33
CA GLU A 74 12.99 -0.56 -3.91
C GLU A 74 12.41 0.76 -4.46
N ASN A 75 13.11 1.87 -4.33
CA ASN A 75 12.68 3.16 -4.87
C ASN A 75 12.45 3.12 -6.38
N ALA A 76 13.34 2.47 -7.14
CA ALA A 76 13.18 2.30 -8.59
C ALA A 76 11.93 1.48 -8.94
N GLY A 77 11.61 0.44 -8.16
CA GLY A 77 10.35 -0.31 -8.25
C GLY A 77 9.12 0.57 -7.98
N GLN A 78 9.18 1.33 -6.90
CA GLN A 78 8.11 2.24 -6.47
C GLN A 78 7.84 3.35 -7.51
N GLU A 79 8.88 3.91 -8.11
CA GLU A 79 8.74 4.90 -9.20
C GLU A 79 8.03 4.32 -10.42
N ARG A 80 8.35 3.07 -10.81
CA ARG A 80 7.66 2.38 -11.90
C ARG A 80 6.18 2.17 -11.59
N LEU A 81 5.84 1.68 -10.40
CA LEU A 81 4.44 1.49 -9.95
C LEU A 81 3.67 2.82 -9.96
N THR A 82 4.27 3.88 -9.45
CA THR A 82 3.67 5.23 -9.46
C THR A 82 3.40 5.73 -10.87
N ALA A 83 4.35 5.54 -11.80
CA ALA A 83 4.16 5.92 -13.20
C ALA A 83 3.03 5.13 -13.88
N MET A 84 2.91 3.83 -13.58
CA MET A 84 1.84 2.99 -14.12
C MET A 84 0.46 3.38 -13.57
N LEU A 85 0.36 3.70 -12.28
CA LEU A 85 -0.87 4.19 -11.65
C LEU A 85 -1.32 5.52 -12.27
N ARG A 86 -0.43 6.49 -12.44
CA ARG A 86 -0.73 7.76 -13.14
C ARG A 86 -1.20 7.54 -14.57
N GLY A 87 -0.62 6.57 -15.27
CA GLY A 87 -1.05 6.17 -16.61
C GLY A 87 -2.47 5.61 -16.64
N LEU A 88 -2.90 4.91 -15.58
CA LEU A 88 -4.27 4.42 -15.44
C LEU A 88 -5.26 5.53 -15.07
N GLU A 89 -4.88 6.47 -14.19
CA GLU A 89 -5.71 7.62 -13.81
C GLU A 89 -6.06 8.54 -14.99
N SER A 90 -5.19 8.59 -16.01
CA SER A 90 -5.41 9.37 -17.22
C SER A 90 -6.32 8.70 -18.27
N CYS A 91 -6.77 7.46 -18.00
CA CYS A 91 -7.59 6.65 -18.91
C CYS A 91 -8.97 6.39 -18.31
N THR A 92 -9.94 6.17 -19.18
CA THR A 92 -11.26 5.67 -18.74
C THR A 92 -11.28 4.14 -18.75
N VAL A 93 -12.06 3.55 -17.86
CA VAL A 93 -12.19 2.08 -17.75
C VAL A 93 -12.71 1.41 -19.04
N LEU A 94 -13.38 2.19 -19.91
CA LEU A 94 -13.94 1.71 -21.18
C LEU A 94 -12.96 1.85 -22.36
N GLU A 95 -11.78 2.46 -22.16
CA GLU A 95 -10.81 2.60 -23.23
C GLU A 95 -10.23 1.25 -23.67
N PRO A 96 -10.07 1.04 -24.99
CA PRO A 96 -9.36 -0.13 -25.50
C PRO A 96 -7.95 -0.23 -24.89
N GLY A 97 -7.59 -1.40 -24.32
CA GLY A 97 -6.29 -1.63 -23.70
C GLY A 97 -6.21 -1.28 -22.23
N PHE A 98 -7.25 -0.71 -21.60
CA PHE A 98 -7.28 -0.44 -20.16
C PHE A 98 -6.99 -1.69 -19.33
N ASP A 99 -7.65 -2.82 -19.63
CA ASP A 99 -7.40 -4.10 -18.98
C ASP A 99 -5.96 -4.61 -19.13
N GLY A 100 -5.35 -4.37 -20.27
CA GLY A 100 -3.95 -4.69 -20.49
C GLY A 100 -3.02 -3.91 -19.56
N ARG A 101 -3.33 -2.63 -19.30
CA ARG A 101 -2.59 -1.77 -18.36
C ARG A 101 -2.79 -2.21 -16.90
N VAL A 102 -4.02 -2.59 -16.51
CA VAL A 102 -4.30 -3.13 -15.18
C VAL A 102 -3.51 -4.42 -14.93
N ARG A 103 -3.50 -5.34 -15.91
CA ARG A 103 -2.70 -6.57 -15.81
C ARG A 103 -1.19 -6.30 -15.78
N ALA A 104 -0.72 -5.28 -16.48
CA ALA A 104 0.68 -4.88 -16.45
C ALA A 104 1.05 -4.34 -15.05
N LEU A 105 0.20 -3.50 -14.46
CA LEU A 105 0.36 -3.01 -13.09
C LEU A 105 0.39 -4.17 -12.08
N GLU A 106 -0.55 -5.10 -12.17
CA GLU A 106 -0.58 -6.28 -11.28
C GLU A 106 0.70 -7.11 -11.37
N ARG A 107 1.24 -7.34 -12.57
CA ARG A 107 2.51 -8.06 -12.74
C ARG A 107 3.67 -7.33 -12.06
N GLU A 108 3.77 -6.01 -12.21
CA GLU A 108 4.81 -5.23 -11.55
C GLU A 108 4.67 -5.25 -10.03
N VAL A 109 3.44 -5.10 -9.50
CA VAL A 109 3.13 -5.24 -8.07
C VAL A 109 3.52 -6.63 -7.57
N THR A 110 3.13 -7.69 -8.27
CA THR A 110 3.47 -9.07 -7.89
C THR A 110 4.98 -9.30 -7.86
N GLN A 111 5.71 -8.74 -8.82
CA GLN A 111 7.17 -8.85 -8.87
C GLN A 111 7.83 -8.10 -7.71
N HIS A 112 7.33 -6.91 -7.39
CA HIS A 112 7.78 -6.11 -6.26
C HIS A 112 7.56 -6.83 -4.93
N ILE A 113 6.35 -7.32 -4.67
CA ILE A 113 6.01 -8.13 -3.49
C ILE A 113 6.93 -9.35 -3.35
N ARG A 114 7.15 -10.09 -4.43
CA ARG A 114 8.03 -11.26 -4.42
C ARG A 114 9.47 -10.89 -4.03
N HIS A 115 10.00 -9.79 -4.57
CA HIS A 115 11.33 -9.34 -4.23
C HIS A 115 11.44 -8.99 -2.74
N GLU A 116 10.45 -8.30 -2.19
CA GLU A 116 10.44 -7.97 -0.77
C GLU A 116 10.34 -9.22 0.11
N GLU A 117 9.39 -10.10 -0.15
CA GLU A 117 9.13 -11.28 0.68
C GLU A 117 10.22 -12.36 0.57
N HIS A 118 10.90 -12.48 -0.57
CA HIS A 118 11.93 -13.51 -0.77
C HIS A 118 13.35 -13.02 -0.54
N ASP A 119 13.63 -11.73 -0.73
CA ASP A 119 14.98 -11.18 -0.63
C ASP A 119 15.13 -10.19 0.54
N LEU A 120 14.38 -9.09 0.54
CA LEU A 120 14.58 -7.99 1.49
C LEU A 120 14.15 -8.36 2.91
N PHE A 121 12.92 -8.85 3.09
CA PHE A 121 12.36 -9.13 4.41
C PHE A 121 13.11 -10.23 5.17
N PRO A 122 13.47 -11.38 4.56
CA PRO A 122 14.28 -12.38 5.22
C PRO A 122 15.67 -11.85 5.61
N THR A 123 16.30 -11.05 4.74
CA THR A 123 17.61 -10.45 5.01
C THR A 123 17.51 -9.46 6.18
N LEU A 124 16.46 -8.64 6.21
CA LEU A 124 16.24 -7.69 7.30
C LEU A 124 15.95 -8.40 8.63
N ARG A 125 15.17 -9.48 8.63
CA ARG A 125 14.93 -10.29 9.84
C ARG A 125 16.20 -10.91 10.42
N GLN A 126 17.19 -11.24 9.58
CA GLN A 126 18.47 -11.77 10.02
C GLN A 126 19.43 -10.68 10.52
N GLY A 127 19.39 -9.49 9.91
CA GLY A 127 20.33 -8.41 10.18
C GLY A 127 19.86 -7.38 11.21
N CYS A 128 18.57 -7.31 11.51
CA CYS A 128 18.00 -6.29 12.38
C CYS A 128 17.47 -6.90 13.69
N PRO A 129 17.74 -6.25 14.87
CA PRO A 129 17.23 -6.75 16.14
C PRO A 129 15.70 -6.88 16.14
N PRO A 130 15.13 -8.00 16.63
CA PRO A 130 13.68 -8.22 16.65
C PRO A 130 12.89 -7.12 17.35
N GLU A 131 13.42 -6.55 18.41
CA GLU A 131 12.81 -5.46 19.19
C GLU A 131 12.68 -4.19 18.34
N THR A 132 13.64 -3.93 17.47
CA THR A 132 13.59 -2.81 16.52
C THR A 132 12.46 -3.01 15.53
N LEU A 133 12.36 -4.20 14.90
CA LEU A 133 11.29 -4.51 13.96
C LEU A 133 9.89 -4.45 14.62
N GLN A 134 9.76 -4.93 15.85
CA GLN A 134 8.50 -4.86 16.63
C GLN A 134 8.11 -3.42 16.95
N ARG A 135 9.07 -2.58 17.35
CA ARG A 135 8.83 -1.14 17.62
C ARG A 135 8.35 -0.43 16.34
N LEU A 136 8.97 -0.69 15.22
CA LEU A 136 8.57 -0.12 13.93
C LEU A 136 7.17 -0.59 13.51
N GLY A 137 6.82 -1.86 13.72
CA GLY A 137 5.48 -2.38 13.51
C GLY A 137 4.42 -1.67 14.37
N ALA A 138 4.75 -1.37 15.63
CA ALA A 138 3.87 -0.58 16.51
C ALA A 138 3.64 0.84 15.94
N GLN A 139 4.69 1.50 15.44
CA GLN A 139 4.58 2.83 14.82
C GLN A 139 3.69 2.84 13.57
N VAL A 140 3.82 1.84 12.70
CA VAL A 140 2.95 1.68 11.53
C VAL A 140 1.48 1.54 11.95
N ARG A 141 1.19 0.72 12.96
CA ARG A 141 -0.19 0.57 13.47
C ARG A 141 -0.76 1.85 14.06
N GLU A 142 0.06 2.61 14.80
CA GLU A 142 -0.35 3.91 15.37
C GLU A 142 -0.68 4.93 14.29
N ASP A 143 0.13 5.02 13.23
CA ASP A 143 -0.14 5.91 12.10
C ASP A 143 -1.45 5.53 11.40
N ARG A 144 -1.66 4.25 11.12
CA ARG A 144 -2.91 3.75 10.52
C ARG A 144 -4.14 4.00 11.39
N ALA A 145 -4.00 3.93 12.72
CA ALA A 145 -5.08 4.24 13.63
C ALA A 145 -5.43 5.73 13.61
N ARG A 146 -4.42 6.60 13.53
CA ARG A 146 -4.61 8.06 13.38
C ARG A 146 -5.30 8.42 12.07
N ASP A 147 -4.88 7.84 10.96
CA ASP A 147 -5.47 8.09 9.63
C ASP A 147 -6.95 7.68 9.60
N ARG A 148 -7.29 6.53 10.19
CA ARG A 148 -8.69 6.10 10.32
C ARG A 148 -9.52 7.02 11.20
N ALA A 149 -8.97 7.53 12.28
CA ALA A 149 -9.65 8.48 13.16
C ALA A 149 -9.94 9.80 12.47
N VAL A 150 -8.99 10.32 11.67
CA VAL A 150 -9.17 11.53 10.87
C VAL A 150 -10.24 11.32 9.80
N ALA A 151 -10.19 10.21 9.05
CA ALA A 151 -11.19 9.87 8.03
C ALA A 151 -12.60 9.68 8.64
N GLY A 152 -12.71 9.02 9.79
CA GLY A 152 -13.97 8.83 10.52
C GLY A 152 -14.52 10.14 11.09
N GLY A 153 -13.65 11.02 11.59
CA GLY A 153 -14.01 12.35 12.09
C GLY A 153 -14.56 13.26 10.98
N SER A 154 -13.96 13.25 9.80
CA SER A 154 -14.44 14.00 8.64
C SER A 154 -15.81 13.54 8.18
N ALA A 155 -16.07 12.24 8.13
CA ALA A 155 -17.38 11.68 7.78
C ALA A 155 -18.47 12.01 8.82
N ALA A 156 -18.12 12.06 10.09
CA ALA A 156 -19.05 12.45 11.17
C ALA A 156 -19.41 13.94 11.11
N THR A 157 -18.43 14.82 10.78
CA THR A 157 -18.65 16.24 10.64
C THR A 157 -19.57 16.57 9.46
N VAL A 158 -19.37 15.92 8.30
CA VAL A 158 -20.27 16.09 7.13
C VAL A 158 -21.69 15.62 7.45
N ARG A 159 -21.86 14.51 8.15
CA ARG A 159 -23.17 13.99 8.56
C ARG A 159 -23.89 14.94 9.54
N SER A 160 -23.15 15.57 10.46
CA SER A 160 -23.71 16.56 11.42
C SER A 160 -24.18 17.83 10.73
N VAL A 161 -23.43 18.33 9.74
CA VAL A 161 -23.82 19.52 8.96
C VAL A 161 -25.07 19.26 8.12
N LEU A 162 -25.21 18.06 7.54
CA LEU A 162 -26.39 17.68 6.75
C LEU A 162 -27.62 17.42 7.62
N ALA A 163 -27.45 16.98 8.86
CA ALA A 163 -28.56 16.77 9.80
C ALA A 163 -29.06 18.05 10.50
N GLY A 164 -28.24 19.12 10.56
CA GLY A 164 -28.58 20.40 11.19
C GLY A 164 -29.27 21.44 10.30
N GLY A 165 -29.50 21.13 9.02
CA GLY A 165 -30.10 22.05 8.01
C GLY A 165 -31.61 21.99 7.87
N GLY A 166 -32.35 21.54 8.86
CA GLY A 166 -33.81 21.37 8.78
C GLY A 166 -34.56 21.97 9.97
N ALA A 167 -34.47 23.29 10.17
CA ALA A 167 -35.40 24.01 11.00
C ALA A 167 -35.30 25.52 10.71
N VAL A 168 -36.05 26.01 9.75
CA VAL A 168 -36.80 27.31 9.77
C VAL A 168 -38.00 27.15 8.87
#